data_e1b8a80a5239caf9a66672a949cfedfa
#
_entry.id   e1b8a80a5239caf9a66672a949cfedfa
#
_cell.length_a   1.000
_cell.length_b   1.000
_cell.length_c   1.000
_cell.angle_alpha   90.00
_cell.angle_beta   90.00
_cell.angle_gamma   90.00
#
_symmetry.space_group_name_H-M   'P 1'
#
loop_
_entity.id
_entity.type
_entity.pdbx_description
1 polymer ?
#
loop_
_entity_poly.entity_id
_entity_poly.type
_entity_poly.pdbx_seq_one_letter_code
_entity_poly.pdbx_strand_id
1 'polypeptide(L)'
;MDKIKLSAHHLDLYFGNKQILKQVNIDFPENKVTALIGPSGCGKSTLLRSFNRMHDLSPDAKIKGEIQLDNQDIYDHQLSVNEVRRRIGMVFQKANPLPKSIFDNLAYPLRIHQFPKHEIPGLVQRALEESYLWDEVKDELKKPAVKLSGGQQQRLCIARAVVLRPEVILMDEPCSALDPISTNKIESLILSLKRDYTIVIVTHNMQQAQRISDKVAFMYLGELIEYGDTEQIFHSPQQELTKNYVNGHFG
;
A
#
# COMPACT_ATOMS: atom_id res chain seq x y z
N MET A 1 20.26 -10.51 -8.71
CA MET A 1 19.64 -9.86 -7.54
C MET A 1 18.55 -8.94 -8.05
N ASP A 2 17.38 -8.95 -7.43
CA ASP A 2 16.31 -8.06 -7.81
C ASP A 2 16.72 -6.60 -7.51
N LYS A 3 16.33 -5.66 -8.37
CA LYS A 3 16.53 -4.23 -8.11
C LYS A 3 15.63 -3.82 -6.94
N ILE A 4 16.19 -3.16 -5.93
CA ILE A 4 15.43 -2.65 -4.79
C ILE A 4 14.81 -1.30 -5.16
N LYS A 5 13.50 -1.17 -4.97
CA LYS A 5 12.75 0.06 -5.23
C LYS A 5 12.58 0.91 -3.99
N LEU A 6 12.22 0.30 -2.88
CA LEU A 6 11.95 0.95 -1.60
C LEU A 6 12.67 0.17 -0.50
N SER A 7 13.26 0.85 0.47
CA SER A 7 13.92 0.19 1.60
C SER A 7 13.78 0.97 2.90
N ALA A 8 13.96 0.28 4.02
CA ALA A 8 14.13 0.89 5.34
C ALA A 8 15.36 0.26 6.02
N HIS A 9 16.20 1.08 6.63
CA HIS A 9 17.41 0.67 7.32
C HIS A 9 17.45 1.23 8.74
N HIS A 10 17.61 0.33 9.73
CA HIS A 10 17.65 0.65 11.16
C HIS A 10 16.49 1.54 11.60
N LEU A 11 15.28 1.28 11.04
CA LEU A 11 14.12 2.11 11.25
C LEU A 11 13.54 1.93 12.66
N ASP A 12 13.61 2.98 13.47
CA ASP A 12 12.91 3.12 14.73
C ASP A 12 11.80 4.16 14.58
N LEU A 13 10.63 3.89 15.17
CA LEU A 13 9.54 4.85 15.22
C LEU A 13 8.94 4.91 16.62
N TYR A 14 8.73 6.12 17.11
CA TYR A 14 8.15 6.42 18.42
C TYR A 14 6.93 7.33 18.26
N PHE A 15 5.93 7.15 19.14
CA PHE A 15 4.92 8.16 19.44
C PHE A 15 5.10 8.58 20.92
N GLY A 16 5.50 9.83 21.13
CA GLY A 16 5.95 10.29 22.44
C GLY A 16 7.12 9.44 22.96
N ASN A 17 6.88 8.74 24.07
CA ASN A 17 7.87 7.82 24.67
C ASN A 17 7.68 6.36 24.29
N LYS A 18 6.60 6.02 23.54
CA LYS A 18 6.31 4.65 23.17
C LYS A 18 6.98 4.30 21.84
N GLN A 19 7.90 3.35 21.87
CA GLN A 19 8.50 2.78 20.66
C GLN A 19 7.54 1.79 20.01
N ILE A 20 7.28 1.97 18.70
CA ILE A 20 6.38 1.14 17.90
C ILE A 20 7.17 0.28 16.92
N LEU A 21 8.20 0.81 16.28
CA LEU A 21 9.10 0.07 15.40
C LEU A 21 10.50 0.04 15.99
N LYS A 22 11.18 -1.10 15.86
CA LYS A 22 12.47 -1.37 16.50
C LYS A 22 13.45 -1.92 15.49
N GLN A 23 14.41 -1.12 15.06
CA GLN A 23 15.52 -1.48 14.18
C GLN A 23 15.08 -2.28 12.94
N VAL A 24 13.96 -1.87 12.32
CA VAL A 24 13.43 -2.58 11.15
C VAL A 24 14.35 -2.36 9.96
N ASN A 25 14.79 -3.48 9.35
CA ASN A 25 15.57 -3.50 8.12
C ASN A 25 14.81 -4.33 7.08
N ILE A 26 14.39 -3.70 5.96
CA ILE A 26 13.60 -4.37 4.94
C ILE A 26 13.81 -3.74 3.56
N ASP A 27 13.92 -4.59 2.54
CA ASP A 27 14.07 -4.21 1.13
C ASP A 27 12.86 -4.68 0.33
N PHE A 28 12.28 -3.80 -0.48
CA PHE A 28 11.16 -4.11 -1.36
C PHE A 28 11.64 -4.13 -2.81
N PRO A 29 11.66 -5.33 -3.45
CA PRO A 29 12.06 -5.46 -4.84
C PRO A 29 11.11 -4.75 -5.79
N GLU A 30 11.66 -4.18 -6.85
CA GLU A 30 10.90 -3.50 -7.91
C GLU A 30 9.89 -4.46 -8.58
N ASN A 31 8.66 -3.98 -8.83
CA ASN A 31 7.60 -4.72 -9.52
C ASN A 31 7.25 -6.08 -8.86
N LYS A 32 7.33 -6.12 -7.53
CA LYS A 32 6.91 -7.25 -6.71
C LYS A 32 5.84 -6.83 -5.72
N VAL A 33 5.06 -7.81 -5.27
CA VAL A 33 4.14 -7.64 -4.14
C VAL A 33 4.82 -8.17 -2.89
N THR A 34 5.00 -7.32 -1.88
CA THR A 34 5.43 -7.74 -0.54
C THR A 34 4.27 -7.62 0.44
N ALA A 35 3.90 -8.72 1.07
CA ALA A 35 2.90 -8.72 2.12
C ALA A 35 3.53 -8.56 3.51
N LEU A 36 3.02 -7.60 4.30
CA LEU A 36 3.34 -7.44 5.71
C LEU A 36 2.28 -8.18 6.53
N ILE A 37 2.68 -9.23 7.24
CA ILE A 37 1.80 -10.05 8.08
C ILE A 37 2.23 -9.98 9.54
N GLY A 38 1.35 -10.38 10.45
CA GLY A 38 1.62 -10.41 11.90
C GLY A 38 0.37 -10.06 12.71
N PRO A 39 0.38 -10.24 14.04
CA PRO A 39 -0.76 -9.97 14.90
C PRO A 39 -1.17 -8.49 14.89
N SER A 40 -2.42 -8.24 15.31
CA SER A 40 -2.93 -6.86 15.43
C SER A 40 -2.07 -6.04 16.40
N GLY A 41 -1.79 -4.79 16.04
CA GLY A 41 -0.99 -3.88 16.87
C GLY A 41 0.53 -4.11 16.84
N CYS A 42 1.06 -5.05 16.05
CA CYS A 42 2.51 -5.29 16.00
C CYS A 42 3.32 -4.26 15.19
N GLY A 43 2.69 -3.25 14.58
CA GLY A 43 3.37 -2.17 13.89
C GLY A 43 3.28 -2.16 12.35
N LYS A 44 2.59 -3.11 11.70
CA LYS A 44 2.49 -3.22 10.22
C LYS A 44 2.03 -1.95 9.52
N SER A 45 0.85 -1.43 9.92
CA SER A 45 0.32 -0.18 9.34
C SER A 45 1.18 1.03 9.69
N THR A 46 1.87 1.01 10.84
CA THR A 46 2.82 2.04 11.21
C THR A 46 4.03 2.00 10.27
N LEU A 47 4.61 0.81 10.03
CA LEU A 47 5.69 0.65 9.05
C LEU A 47 5.25 1.08 7.65
N LEU A 48 4.09 0.61 7.19
CA LEU A 48 3.54 0.96 5.88
C LEU A 48 3.44 2.48 5.70
N ARG A 49 2.88 3.18 6.68
CA ARG A 49 2.66 4.65 6.66
C ARG A 49 3.95 5.45 6.79
N SER A 50 5.05 4.85 7.27
CA SER A 50 6.36 5.50 7.31
C SER A 50 6.89 5.77 5.90
N PHE A 51 6.62 4.88 4.94
CA PHE A 51 7.14 4.96 3.58
C PHE A 51 6.63 6.15 2.75
N ASN A 52 5.49 6.76 3.11
CA ASN A 52 4.98 7.94 2.42
C ASN A 52 4.86 9.17 3.33
N ARG A 53 5.62 9.18 4.43
CA ARG A 53 5.70 10.31 5.37
C ARG A 53 4.35 10.69 5.99
N MET A 54 3.44 9.71 6.20
CA MET A 54 2.15 9.99 6.85
C MET A 54 2.31 10.39 8.32
N HIS A 55 3.40 9.98 8.98
CA HIS A 55 3.67 10.32 10.37
C HIS A 55 4.09 11.78 10.58
N ASP A 56 4.45 12.51 9.52
CA ASP A 56 4.67 13.96 9.58
C ASP A 56 3.42 14.73 10.04
N LEU A 57 2.24 14.10 9.96
CA LEU A 57 0.98 14.66 10.46
C LEU A 57 0.77 14.47 11.98
N SER A 58 1.65 13.71 12.65
CA SER A 58 1.58 13.41 14.08
C SER A 58 2.70 14.13 14.81
N PRO A 59 2.42 15.19 15.59
CA PRO A 59 3.46 16.01 16.21
C PRO A 59 4.38 15.27 17.20
N ASP A 60 3.90 14.14 17.74
CA ASP A 60 4.61 13.29 18.68
C ASP A 60 5.38 12.14 18.02
N ALA A 61 5.28 12.00 16.69
CA ALA A 61 6.01 10.98 15.95
C ALA A 61 7.50 11.35 15.84
N LYS A 62 8.36 10.39 16.14
CA LYS A 62 9.82 10.51 15.96
C LYS A 62 10.31 9.29 15.20
N ILE A 63 10.95 9.54 14.06
CA ILE A 63 11.54 8.52 13.19
C ILE A 63 13.06 8.63 13.27
N LYS A 64 13.75 7.48 13.36
CA LYS A 64 15.20 7.34 13.26
C LYS A 64 15.51 6.23 12.28
N GLY A 65 16.70 6.26 11.69
CA GLY A 65 17.08 5.37 10.59
C GLY A 65 16.79 6.03 9.25
N GLU A 66 16.81 5.25 8.19
CA GLU A 66 16.69 5.73 6.81
C GLU A 66 15.54 5.02 6.09
N ILE A 67 14.84 5.74 5.23
CA ILE A 67 13.86 5.20 4.28
C ILE A 67 14.24 5.72 2.90
N GLN A 68 14.50 4.80 1.97
CA GLN A 68 15.00 5.17 0.65
C GLN A 68 14.04 4.69 -0.45
N LEU A 69 13.82 5.56 -1.45
CA LEU A 69 13.17 5.25 -2.72
C LEU A 69 14.20 5.43 -3.83
N ASP A 70 14.53 4.36 -4.58
CA ASP A 70 15.62 4.36 -5.57
C ASP A 70 16.95 4.91 -5.01
N ASN A 71 17.34 4.49 -3.80
CA ASN A 71 18.54 4.93 -3.07
C ASN A 71 18.52 6.43 -2.69
N GLN A 72 17.40 7.11 -2.78
CA GLN A 72 17.24 8.49 -2.30
C GLN A 72 16.44 8.48 -1.00
N ASP A 73 16.98 9.09 0.06
CA ASP A 73 16.25 9.26 1.33
C ASP A 73 14.98 10.10 1.10
N ILE A 74 13.83 9.55 1.50
CA ILE A 74 12.54 10.26 1.39
C ILE A 74 12.44 11.46 2.34
N TYR A 75 13.35 11.60 3.29
CA TYR A 75 13.49 12.75 4.20
C TYR A 75 14.56 13.75 3.76
N ASP A 76 15.20 13.54 2.59
CA ASP A 76 16.10 14.52 2.00
C ASP A 76 15.40 15.89 1.87
N HIS A 77 16.09 16.96 2.29
CA HIS A 77 15.59 18.32 2.26
C HIS A 77 15.23 18.81 0.85
N GLN A 78 15.81 18.22 -0.19
CA GLN A 78 15.50 18.54 -1.58
C GLN A 78 14.21 17.88 -2.07
N LEU A 79 13.67 16.89 -1.33
CA LEU A 79 12.48 16.15 -1.73
C LEU A 79 11.26 16.62 -0.93
N SER A 80 10.31 17.26 -1.61
CA SER A 80 9.09 17.70 -0.94
C SER A 80 8.20 16.53 -0.52
N VAL A 81 7.44 16.67 0.56
CA VAL A 81 6.46 15.67 1.01
C VAL A 81 5.44 15.34 -0.09
N ASN A 82 5.04 16.36 -0.88
CA ASN A 82 4.09 16.16 -1.98
C ASN A 82 4.69 15.30 -3.09
N GLU A 83 5.98 15.45 -3.38
CA GLU A 83 6.67 14.62 -4.36
C GLU A 83 6.81 13.18 -3.86
N VAL A 84 7.18 12.96 -2.60
CA VAL A 84 7.19 11.61 -1.99
C VAL A 84 5.82 10.96 -2.14
N ARG A 85 4.73 11.66 -1.78
CA ARG A 85 3.35 11.12 -1.84
C ARG A 85 2.83 10.95 -3.26
N ARG A 86 3.38 11.67 -4.24
CA ARG A 86 3.11 11.43 -5.67
C ARG A 86 3.77 10.14 -6.15
N ARG A 87 5.02 9.90 -5.74
CA ARG A 87 5.80 8.71 -6.11
C ARG A 87 5.38 7.46 -5.33
N ILE A 88 4.84 7.62 -4.10
CA ILE A 88 4.40 6.53 -3.21
C ILE A 88 2.92 6.74 -2.88
N GLY A 89 2.05 6.10 -3.66
CA GLY A 89 0.60 6.15 -3.47
C GLY A 89 0.13 5.33 -2.27
N MET A 90 -1.01 5.69 -1.67
CA MET A 90 -1.57 5.01 -0.50
C MET A 90 -3.05 4.67 -0.71
N VAL A 91 -3.40 3.42 -0.41
CA VAL A 91 -4.78 2.91 -0.34
C VAL A 91 -5.06 2.51 1.11
N PHE A 92 -6.11 3.07 1.69
CA PHE A 92 -6.48 2.85 3.09
C PHE A 92 -7.42 1.66 3.26
N GLN A 93 -7.45 1.11 4.47
CA GLN A 93 -8.30 0.00 4.87
C GLN A 93 -9.78 0.26 4.60
N LYS A 94 -10.28 1.43 4.99
CA LYS A 94 -11.63 1.87 4.67
C LYS A 94 -11.61 2.70 3.40
N ALA A 95 -12.39 2.30 2.42
CA ALA A 95 -12.60 3.11 1.23
C ALA A 95 -13.00 4.54 1.63
N ASN A 96 -12.28 5.51 1.10
CA ASN A 96 -12.45 6.93 1.41
C ASN A 96 -12.56 7.79 0.15
N PRO A 97 -13.56 7.53 -0.71
CA PRO A 97 -13.77 8.38 -1.87
C PRO A 97 -14.03 9.82 -1.40
N LEU A 98 -13.50 10.79 -2.13
CA LEU A 98 -13.82 12.19 -1.88
C LEU A 98 -15.34 12.42 -2.08
N PRO A 99 -15.97 13.35 -1.34
CA PRO A 99 -17.39 13.70 -1.51
C PRO A 99 -17.59 14.50 -2.82
N LYS A 100 -17.20 13.90 -3.93
CA LYS A 100 -17.18 14.44 -5.28
C LYS A 100 -17.70 13.37 -6.25
N SER A 101 -17.81 13.73 -7.54
CA SER A 101 -18.14 12.77 -8.59
C SER A 101 -17.07 11.67 -8.73
N ILE A 102 -17.40 10.57 -9.41
CA ILE A 102 -16.46 9.51 -9.77
C ILE A 102 -15.30 10.12 -10.56
N PHE A 103 -15.60 10.92 -11.59
CA PHE A 103 -14.60 11.63 -12.39
C PHE A 103 -13.70 12.53 -11.54
N ASP A 104 -14.29 13.37 -10.67
CA ASP A 104 -13.51 14.31 -9.88
C ASP A 104 -12.66 13.65 -8.80
N ASN A 105 -12.96 12.43 -8.36
CA ASN A 105 -12.07 11.68 -7.48
C ASN A 105 -10.69 11.42 -8.12
N LEU A 106 -10.63 11.25 -9.42
CA LEU A 106 -9.38 11.02 -10.15
C LEU A 106 -8.82 12.32 -10.76
N ALA A 107 -9.69 13.21 -11.24
CA ALA A 107 -9.28 14.48 -11.81
C ALA A 107 -8.69 15.44 -10.78
N TYR A 108 -9.09 15.34 -9.51
CA TYR A 108 -8.62 16.21 -8.43
C TYR A 108 -7.10 16.12 -8.20
N PRO A 109 -6.50 14.94 -7.97
CA PRO A 109 -5.05 14.84 -7.84
C PRO A 109 -4.30 15.31 -9.10
N LEU A 110 -4.81 15.02 -10.31
CA LEU A 110 -4.19 15.49 -11.55
C LEU A 110 -4.18 17.02 -11.64
N ARG A 111 -5.27 17.70 -11.20
CA ARG A 111 -5.33 19.16 -11.17
C ARG A 111 -4.37 19.76 -10.15
N ILE A 112 -4.23 19.17 -8.97
CA ILE A 112 -3.25 19.60 -7.95
C ILE A 112 -1.83 19.54 -8.50
N HIS A 113 -1.51 18.47 -9.23
CA HIS A 113 -0.20 18.28 -9.85
C HIS A 113 -0.07 18.96 -11.24
N GLN A 114 -1.00 19.87 -11.57
CA GLN A 114 -0.96 20.76 -12.75
C GLN A 114 -0.90 20.02 -14.10
N PHE A 115 -1.50 18.84 -14.19
CA PHE A 115 -1.61 18.16 -15.48
C PHE A 115 -2.44 18.98 -16.48
N PRO A 116 -2.11 18.95 -17.78
CA PRO A 116 -2.83 19.66 -18.82
C PRO A 116 -4.31 19.28 -18.83
N LYS A 117 -5.22 20.28 -18.83
CA LYS A 117 -6.67 20.04 -18.72
C LYS A 117 -7.21 19.10 -19.81
N HIS A 118 -6.63 19.15 -21.02
CA HIS A 118 -7.06 18.32 -22.14
C HIS A 118 -6.65 16.83 -21.99
N GLU A 119 -5.63 16.52 -21.18
CA GLU A 119 -5.18 15.15 -20.92
C GLU A 119 -5.99 14.46 -19.81
N ILE A 120 -6.56 15.24 -18.89
CA ILE A 120 -7.24 14.71 -17.70
C ILE A 120 -8.30 13.66 -18.04
N PRO A 121 -9.21 13.85 -19.02
CA PRO A 121 -10.22 12.84 -19.33
C PRO A 121 -9.62 11.49 -19.72
N GLY A 122 -8.58 11.49 -20.55
CA GLY A 122 -7.90 10.25 -20.97
C GLY A 122 -7.16 9.56 -19.82
N LEU A 123 -6.53 10.33 -18.93
CA LEU A 123 -5.86 9.79 -17.74
C LEU A 123 -6.87 9.17 -16.75
N VAL A 124 -8.01 9.84 -16.56
CA VAL A 124 -9.10 9.33 -15.72
C VAL A 124 -9.66 8.01 -16.27
N GLN A 125 -9.96 7.96 -17.58
CA GLN A 125 -10.43 6.74 -18.22
C GLN A 125 -9.43 5.60 -18.03
N ARG A 126 -8.16 5.81 -18.34
CA ARG A 126 -7.10 4.81 -18.21
C ARG A 126 -6.99 4.28 -16.76
N ALA A 127 -7.01 5.16 -15.76
CA ALA A 127 -6.94 4.73 -14.36
C ALA A 127 -8.17 3.91 -13.94
N LEU A 128 -9.36 4.20 -14.47
CA LEU A 128 -10.57 3.40 -14.25
C LEU A 128 -10.50 2.04 -14.97
N GLU A 129 -9.92 1.99 -16.16
CA GLU A 129 -9.68 0.73 -16.90
C GLU A 129 -8.67 -0.15 -16.14
N GLU A 130 -7.54 0.41 -15.73
CA GLU A 130 -6.51 -0.27 -14.94
C GLU A 130 -7.06 -0.82 -13.61
N SER A 131 -8.06 -0.16 -13.01
CA SER A 131 -8.71 -0.62 -11.77
C SER A 131 -9.93 -1.50 -11.97
N TYR A 132 -10.19 -1.98 -13.20
CA TYR A 132 -11.35 -2.79 -13.57
C TYR A 132 -12.70 -2.17 -13.17
N LEU A 133 -12.79 -0.83 -13.25
CA LEU A 133 -13.98 -0.09 -12.85
C LEU A 133 -14.66 0.63 -14.03
N TRP A 134 -13.95 0.87 -15.14
CA TRP A 134 -14.44 1.64 -16.28
C TRP A 134 -15.79 1.17 -16.79
N ASP A 135 -15.93 -0.11 -17.14
CA ASP A 135 -17.16 -0.65 -17.71
C ASP A 135 -18.36 -0.59 -16.78
N GLU A 136 -18.12 -0.53 -15.47
CA GLU A 136 -19.19 -0.40 -14.47
C GLU A 136 -19.65 1.04 -14.28
N VAL A 137 -18.82 2.06 -14.63
CA VAL A 137 -19.09 3.46 -14.26
C VAL A 137 -19.00 4.46 -15.42
N LYS A 138 -18.61 4.07 -16.63
CA LYS A 138 -18.36 4.98 -17.76
C LYS A 138 -19.53 5.90 -18.10
N ASP A 139 -20.77 5.42 -17.92
CA ASP A 139 -21.99 6.19 -18.17
C ASP A 139 -22.43 7.03 -16.96
N GLU A 140 -21.74 6.89 -15.82
CA GLU A 140 -22.10 7.47 -14.54
C GLU A 140 -21.02 8.36 -13.91
N LEU A 141 -20.00 8.76 -14.66
CA LEU A 141 -18.82 9.48 -14.17
C LEU A 141 -19.12 10.74 -13.36
N LYS A 142 -20.26 11.39 -13.61
CA LYS A 142 -20.72 12.59 -12.89
C LYS A 142 -21.45 12.28 -11.59
N LYS A 143 -21.82 11.01 -11.33
CA LYS A 143 -22.50 10.63 -10.09
C LYS A 143 -21.57 10.74 -8.88
N PRO A 144 -22.12 11.03 -7.68
CA PRO A 144 -21.33 11.04 -6.44
C PRO A 144 -20.71 9.69 -6.16
N ALA A 145 -19.38 9.66 -5.94
CA ALA A 145 -18.63 8.44 -5.70
C ALA A 145 -19.07 7.65 -4.44
N VAL A 146 -19.65 8.35 -3.46
CA VAL A 146 -20.18 7.72 -2.23
C VAL A 146 -21.40 6.81 -2.48
N LYS A 147 -22.03 6.89 -3.68
CA LYS A 147 -23.14 6.00 -4.07
C LYS A 147 -22.68 4.66 -4.66
N LEU A 148 -21.41 4.49 -4.90
CA LEU A 148 -20.82 3.23 -5.36
C LEU A 148 -20.90 2.16 -4.26
N SER A 149 -20.92 0.89 -4.63
CA SER A 149 -20.77 -0.22 -3.68
C SER A 149 -19.40 -0.19 -2.99
N GLY A 150 -19.24 -0.87 -1.84
CA GLY A 150 -17.98 -0.89 -1.10
C GLY A 150 -16.79 -1.33 -1.96
N GLY A 151 -16.96 -2.41 -2.74
CA GLY A 151 -15.92 -2.89 -3.66
C GLY A 151 -15.61 -1.92 -4.80
N GLN A 152 -16.63 -1.23 -5.35
CA GLN A 152 -16.43 -0.18 -6.35
C GLN A 152 -15.71 1.03 -5.75
N GLN A 153 -16.08 1.46 -4.53
CA GLN A 153 -15.39 2.55 -3.82
C GLN A 153 -13.93 2.22 -3.59
N GLN A 154 -13.61 1.00 -3.18
CA GLN A 154 -12.23 0.57 -2.96
C GLN A 154 -11.43 0.56 -4.27
N ARG A 155 -12.00 0.04 -5.37
CA ARG A 155 -11.36 0.11 -6.70
C ARG A 155 -11.20 1.55 -7.18
N LEU A 156 -12.14 2.45 -6.88
CA LEU A 156 -12.00 3.89 -7.16
C LEU A 156 -10.84 4.50 -6.36
N CYS A 157 -10.66 4.11 -5.08
CA CYS A 157 -9.53 4.57 -4.27
C CYS A 157 -8.19 4.04 -4.81
N ILE A 158 -8.16 2.80 -5.34
CA ILE A 158 -6.98 2.26 -6.04
C ILE A 158 -6.74 3.05 -7.33
N ALA A 159 -7.78 3.28 -8.16
CA ALA A 159 -7.69 4.12 -9.36
C ALA A 159 -7.11 5.51 -9.06
N ARG A 160 -7.56 6.13 -7.94
CA ARG A 160 -7.04 7.42 -7.49
C ARG A 160 -5.57 7.36 -7.08
N ALA A 161 -5.11 6.25 -6.52
CA ALA A 161 -3.71 6.07 -6.17
C ALA A 161 -2.84 5.93 -7.44
N VAL A 162 -3.30 5.19 -8.46
CA VAL A 162 -2.52 4.92 -9.68
C VAL A 162 -2.61 6.02 -10.74
N VAL A 163 -3.59 6.93 -10.68
CA VAL A 163 -3.81 7.97 -11.71
C VAL A 163 -2.60 8.91 -11.88
N LEU A 164 -1.80 9.09 -10.82
CA LEU A 164 -0.55 9.87 -10.84
C LEU A 164 0.68 9.06 -11.28
N ARG A 165 0.50 7.79 -11.65
CA ARG A 165 1.59 6.88 -12.02
C ARG A 165 2.68 6.81 -10.93
N PRO A 166 2.34 6.40 -9.70
CA PRO A 166 3.33 6.25 -8.65
C PRO A 166 4.33 5.13 -8.99
N GLU A 167 5.43 5.08 -8.28
CA GLU A 167 6.42 3.99 -8.40
C GLU A 167 6.11 2.85 -7.41
N VAL A 168 5.51 3.22 -6.27
CA VAL A 168 5.13 2.30 -5.20
C VAL A 168 3.66 2.53 -4.81
N ILE A 169 2.93 1.45 -4.56
CA ILE A 169 1.57 1.49 -4.03
C ILE A 169 1.57 0.79 -2.67
N LEU A 170 1.21 1.54 -1.64
CA LEU A 170 1.01 1.03 -0.29
C LEU A 170 -0.47 0.71 -0.09
N MET A 171 -0.78 -0.48 0.42
CA MET A 171 -2.16 -0.91 0.66
C MET A 171 -2.33 -1.39 2.10
N ASP A 172 -3.13 -0.69 2.88
CA ASP A 172 -3.42 -1.03 4.28
C ASP A 172 -4.74 -1.82 4.34
N GLU A 173 -4.67 -3.14 4.43
CA GLU A 173 -5.81 -4.07 4.50
C GLU A 173 -6.95 -3.79 3.48
N PRO A 174 -6.67 -3.70 2.18
CA PRO A 174 -7.62 -3.17 1.18
C PRO A 174 -8.88 -4.00 0.98
N CYS A 175 -8.93 -5.24 1.50
CA CYS A 175 -10.03 -6.17 1.33
C CYS A 175 -10.79 -6.49 2.64
N SER A 176 -10.39 -5.93 3.79
CA SER A 176 -10.88 -6.36 5.11
C SER A 176 -12.40 -6.18 5.35
N ALA A 177 -13.03 -5.25 4.63
CA ALA A 177 -14.45 -4.93 4.76
C ALA A 177 -15.29 -5.34 3.53
N LEU A 178 -14.76 -6.23 2.68
CA LEU A 178 -15.37 -6.57 1.40
C LEU A 178 -15.89 -8.01 1.39
N ASP A 179 -16.90 -8.23 0.56
CA ASP A 179 -17.40 -9.56 0.24
C ASP A 179 -16.38 -10.37 -0.60
N PRO A 180 -16.52 -11.71 -0.67
CA PRO A 180 -15.55 -12.56 -1.37
C PRO A 180 -15.40 -12.23 -2.87
N ILE A 181 -16.48 -11.83 -3.55
CA ILE A 181 -16.45 -11.50 -4.99
C ILE A 181 -15.63 -10.22 -5.21
N SER A 182 -15.89 -9.19 -4.40
CA SER A 182 -15.14 -7.93 -4.42
C SER A 182 -13.67 -8.14 -4.04
N THR A 183 -13.39 -9.00 -3.07
CA THR A 183 -12.03 -9.39 -2.67
C THR A 183 -11.28 -10.01 -3.85
N ASN A 184 -11.86 -10.99 -4.54
CA ASN A 184 -11.24 -11.64 -5.69
C ASN A 184 -10.93 -10.64 -6.82
N LYS A 185 -11.82 -9.67 -7.07
CA LYS A 185 -11.58 -8.60 -8.06
C LYS A 185 -10.36 -7.75 -7.68
N ILE A 186 -10.20 -7.41 -6.39
CA ILE A 186 -9.05 -6.62 -5.92
C ILE A 186 -7.76 -7.45 -5.95
N GLU A 187 -7.80 -8.73 -5.59
CA GLU A 187 -6.63 -9.61 -5.70
C GLU A 187 -6.16 -9.72 -7.16
N SER A 188 -7.08 -9.93 -8.10
CA SER A 188 -6.76 -9.94 -9.53
C SER A 188 -6.20 -8.60 -10.01
N LEU A 189 -6.73 -7.49 -9.50
CA LEU A 189 -6.23 -6.15 -9.77
C LEU A 189 -4.80 -5.97 -9.26
N ILE A 190 -4.48 -6.37 -8.02
CA ILE A 190 -3.14 -6.31 -7.45
C ILE A 190 -2.14 -7.09 -8.30
N LEU A 191 -2.50 -8.30 -8.73
CA LEU A 191 -1.67 -9.13 -9.60
C LEU A 191 -1.45 -8.52 -11.00
N SER A 192 -2.40 -7.74 -11.50
CA SER A 192 -2.23 -6.98 -12.74
C SER A 192 -1.30 -5.77 -12.53
N LEU A 193 -1.54 -5.00 -11.47
CA LEU A 193 -0.79 -3.78 -11.16
C LEU A 193 0.70 -4.05 -10.86
N LYS A 194 1.07 -5.21 -10.31
CA LYS A 194 2.47 -5.52 -10.00
C LYS A 194 3.40 -5.54 -11.21
N ARG A 195 2.86 -5.57 -12.43
CA ARG A 195 3.66 -5.52 -13.66
C ARG A 195 4.37 -4.16 -13.83
N ASP A 196 3.70 -3.11 -13.35
CA ASP A 196 4.15 -1.72 -13.54
C ASP A 196 4.49 -1.04 -12.21
N TYR A 197 4.05 -1.59 -11.07
CA TYR A 197 4.16 -0.97 -9.75
C TYR A 197 4.77 -1.92 -8.72
N THR A 198 5.60 -1.39 -7.85
CA THR A 198 6.00 -2.08 -6.62
C THR A 198 4.88 -1.96 -5.58
N ILE A 199 4.44 -3.06 -4.99
CA ILE A 199 3.28 -3.06 -4.09
C ILE A 199 3.69 -3.57 -2.71
N VAL A 200 3.36 -2.80 -1.67
CA VAL A 200 3.46 -3.24 -0.27
C VAL A 200 2.06 -3.30 0.31
N ILE A 201 1.65 -4.47 0.77
CA ILE A 201 0.30 -4.70 1.29
C ILE A 201 0.35 -5.19 2.73
N VAL A 202 -0.42 -4.58 3.62
CA VAL A 202 -0.74 -5.13 4.94
C VAL A 202 -1.98 -5.99 4.81
N THR A 203 -1.94 -7.20 5.32
CA THR A 203 -3.12 -8.06 5.44
C THR A 203 -3.04 -8.95 6.68
N HIS A 204 -4.18 -9.25 7.28
CA HIS A 204 -4.33 -10.25 8.32
C HIS A 204 -4.85 -11.59 7.78
N ASN A 205 -5.15 -11.66 6.47
CA ASN A 205 -5.60 -12.88 5.80
C ASN A 205 -4.41 -13.62 5.19
N MET A 206 -4.00 -14.72 5.81
CA MET A 206 -2.85 -15.54 5.38
C MET A 206 -3.04 -16.11 3.98
N GLN A 207 -4.25 -16.57 3.67
CA GLN A 207 -4.55 -17.12 2.35
C GLN A 207 -4.45 -16.04 1.25
N GLN A 208 -4.87 -14.81 1.56
CA GLN A 208 -4.69 -13.69 0.65
C GLN A 208 -3.20 -13.40 0.44
N ALA A 209 -2.42 -13.25 1.52
CA ALA A 209 -0.97 -13.04 1.43
C ALA A 209 -0.31 -14.10 0.54
N GLN A 210 -0.64 -15.39 0.75
CA GLN A 210 -0.09 -16.50 -0.01
C GLN A 210 -0.43 -16.43 -1.51
N ARG A 211 -1.67 -16.00 -1.87
CA ARG A 211 -2.10 -15.95 -3.28
C ARG A 211 -1.51 -14.80 -4.07
N ILE A 212 -1.28 -13.66 -3.44
CA ILE A 212 -0.97 -12.43 -4.20
C ILE A 212 0.46 -11.93 -4.03
N SER A 213 1.20 -12.35 -2.99
CA SER A 213 2.53 -11.80 -2.73
C SER A 213 3.66 -12.66 -3.33
N ASP A 214 4.75 -12.00 -3.69
CA ASP A 214 6.03 -12.60 -4.08
C ASP A 214 6.93 -12.76 -2.85
N LYS A 215 6.86 -11.80 -1.93
CA LYS A 215 7.61 -11.76 -0.66
C LYS A 215 6.68 -11.56 0.51
N VAL A 216 7.07 -12.08 1.65
CA VAL A 216 6.32 -11.90 2.91
C VAL A 216 7.28 -11.44 4.00
N ALA A 217 6.84 -10.44 4.77
CA ALA A 217 7.51 -9.94 5.95
C ALA A 217 6.63 -10.20 7.18
N PHE A 218 7.09 -11.04 8.10
CA PHE A 218 6.40 -11.29 9.35
C PHE A 218 6.92 -10.35 10.43
N MET A 219 5.99 -9.58 11.02
CA MET A 219 6.27 -8.62 12.09
C MET A 219 5.67 -9.06 13.42
N TYR A 220 6.42 -8.85 14.50
CA TYR A 220 5.97 -9.09 15.86
C TYR A 220 6.54 -8.06 16.84
N LEU A 221 5.69 -7.42 17.65
CA LEU A 221 6.06 -6.43 18.68
C LEU A 221 7.01 -5.31 18.20
N GLY A 222 6.79 -4.85 16.98
CA GLY A 222 7.56 -3.76 16.35
C GLY A 222 8.83 -4.19 15.64
N GLU A 223 9.13 -5.47 15.62
CA GLU A 223 10.32 -6.05 15.00
C GLU A 223 9.96 -6.82 13.73
N LEU A 224 10.87 -6.84 12.75
CA LEU A 224 10.82 -7.74 11.60
C LEU A 224 11.45 -9.07 12.01
N ILE A 225 10.64 -10.11 12.13
CA ILE A 225 11.09 -11.44 12.60
C ILE A 225 11.65 -12.26 11.46
N GLU A 226 10.94 -12.27 10.32
CA GLU A 226 11.37 -13.03 9.16
C GLU A 226 10.89 -12.36 7.87
N TYR A 227 11.73 -12.40 6.84
CA TYR A 227 11.44 -11.87 5.51
C TYR A 227 11.98 -12.80 4.46
N GLY A 228 11.16 -13.20 3.51
CA GLY A 228 11.55 -14.16 2.47
C GLY A 228 10.54 -14.31 1.35
N ASP A 229 10.80 -15.28 0.48
CA ASP A 229 9.84 -15.67 -0.55
C ASP A 229 8.56 -16.22 0.08
N THR A 230 7.42 -15.95 -0.54
CA THR A 230 6.10 -16.38 -0.03
C THR A 230 6.07 -17.88 0.24
N GLU A 231 6.55 -18.70 -0.69
CA GLU A 231 6.63 -20.16 -0.53
C GLU A 231 7.46 -20.57 0.69
N GLN A 232 8.61 -19.91 0.92
CA GLN A 232 9.47 -20.20 2.06
C GLN A 232 8.75 -19.86 3.38
N ILE A 233 8.18 -18.65 3.49
CA ILE A 233 7.54 -18.20 4.74
C ILE A 233 6.35 -19.07 5.12
N PHE A 234 5.55 -19.52 4.14
CA PHE A 234 4.35 -20.32 4.42
C PHE A 234 4.62 -21.82 4.60
N HIS A 235 5.63 -22.38 3.93
CA HIS A 235 5.85 -23.82 3.93
C HIS A 235 7.11 -24.28 4.70
N SER A 236 8.11 -23.43 4.81
CA SER A 236 9.38 -23.76 5.49
C SER A 236 9.99 -22.56 6.21
N PRO A 237 9.22 -21.90 7.12
CA PRO A 237 9.74 -20.75 7.87
C PRO A 237 10.92 -21.17 8.74
N GLN A 238 11.91 -20.29 8.85
CA GLN A 238 13.14 -20.55 9.63
C GLN A 238 12.98 -20.14 11.10
N GLN A 239 12.06 -19.17 11.36
CA GLN A 239 11.82 -18.68 12.72
C GLN A 239 10.62 -19.42 13.34
N GLU A 240 10.79 -19.91 14.59
CA GLU A 240 9.73 -20.61 15.31
C GLU A 240 8.47 -19.72 15.51
N LEU A 241 8.66 -18.43 15.74
CA LEU A 241 7.55 -17.46 15.83
C LEU A 241 6.76 -17.39 14.53
N THR A 242 7.44 -17.36 13.37
CA THR A 242 6.77 -17.35 12.06
C THR A 242 5.99 -18.64 11.85
N LYS A 243 6.60 -19.79 12.16
CA LYS A 243 5.97 -21.11 12.05
C LYS A 243 4.70 -21.20 12.87
N ASN A 244 4.74 -20.76 14.12
CA ASN A 244 3.57 -20.75 15.00
C ASN A 244 2.48 -19.82 14.47
N TYR A 245 2.85 -18.65 13.92
CA TYR A 245 1.91 -17.68 13.38
C TYR A 245 1.19 -18.21 12.13
N VAL A 246 1.91 -18.73 11.14
CA VAL A 246 1.32 -19.22 9.89
C VAL A 246 0.49 -20.48 10.09
N ASN A 247 0.78 -21.29 11.12
CA ASN A 247 0.02 -22.49 11.49
C ASN A 247 -1.18 -22.19 12.42
N GLY A 248 -1.43 -20.92 12.75
CA GLY A 248 -2.57 -20.54 13.60
C GLY A 248 -2.41 -20.87 15.10
N HIS A 249 -1.18 -21.18 15.55
CA HIS A 249 -0.84 -21.47 16.94
C HIS A 249 -0.44 -20.21 17.74
N PHE A 250 -0.89 -19.06 17.30
CA PHE A 250 -0.56 -17.77 17.91
C PHE A 250 -1.73 -17.31 18.78
N GLY A 251 -1.58 -17.40 20.08
CA GLY A 251 -2.56 -16.98 21.10
C GLY A 251 -1.91 -16.87 22.46
#